data_f892bb7132c2c9e800ff18be409b321a
#
_entry.id   f892bb7132c2c9e800ff18be409b321a
#
_cell.length_a   1.000
_cell.length_b   1.000
_cell.length_c   1.000
_cell.angle_alpha   90.00
_cell.angle_beta   90.00
_cell.angle_gamma   90.00
#
_symmetry.space_group_name_H-M   'P 1'
#
loop_
_entity.id
_entity.type
_entity.pdbx_description
1 polymer ?
#
loop_
_entity_poly.entity_id
_entity_poly.type
_entity_poly.pdbx_seq_one_letter_code
_entity_poly.pdbx_strand_id
1 'polypeptide(L)'
;MASSQWVDFLFSNDGSTDDTGKIVEAFRQKYPDRVKVFTLQQNSGKAEAVRQGMLEAAKDKGYSYIGFWDADLATPLTEIEHLLAFSSGRKVLMGSRWKRLGAVIERKGSRHLLGRVFSTFASVILKMPVYDTQCGAKLFASEIIFLFDEKFITKWLFDIELLARYRNKFGVQAALTDMIEVPVNQWMEKGGSKLKLTHMLGVPAELMKINSKYN
;
A
#
# COMPACT_ATOMS: atom_id res chain seq x y z
N MET A 1 20.13 -6.98 9.55
CA MET A 1 18.68 -7.08 9.75
C MET A 1 18.46 -7.58 11.16
N ALA A 2 18.07 -6.72 12.08
CA ALA A 2 17.56 -7.17 13.36
C ALA A 2 16.29 -7.97 13.06
N SER A 3 16.31 -9.23 13.41
CA SER A 3 15.25 -10.18 13.12
C SER A 3 14.05 -9.87 14.02
N SER A 4 13.12 -9.08 13.52
CA SER A 4 11.77 -9.13 14.08
C SER A 4 11.25 -10.53 13.80
N GLN A 5 11.36 -11.43 14.73
CA GLN A 5 10.96 -12.85 14.58
C GLN A 5 9.44 -13.03 14.31
N TRP A 6 8.70 -11.94 14.21
CA TRP A 6 7.25 -11.88 14.09
C TRP A 6 6.75 -11.36 12.72
N VAL A 7 7.65 -11.04 11.77
CA VAL A 7 7.28 -10.59 10.41
C VAL A 7 7.71 -11.63 9.38
N ASP A 8 6.79 -12.09 8.56
CA ASP A 8 7.03 -12.93 7.40
C ASP A 8 6.86 -12.13 6.11
N PHE A 9 7.50 -12.55 5.05
CA PHE A 9 7.50 -11.85 3.77
C PHE A 9 6.94 -12.74 2.66
N LEU A 10 6.02 -12.18 1.88
CA LEU A 10 5.54 -12.76 0.64
C LEU A 10 5.94 -11.84 -0.52
N PHE A 11 6.84 -12.30 -1.38
CA PHE A 11 7.11 -11.62 -2.65
C PHE A 11 5.98 -11.92 -3.63
N SER A 12 5.21 -10.89 -4.01
CA SER A 12 4.20 -10.98 -5.06
C SER A 12 4.81 -10.52 -6.39
N ASN A 13 5.21 -11.48 -7.21
CA ASN A 13 5.82 -11.24 -8.51
C ASN A 13 4.75 -11.15 -9.59
N ASP A 14 4.64 -10.01 -10.26
CA ASP A 14 3.66 -9.73 -11.32
C ASP A 14 4.08 -10.31 -12.68
N GLY A 15 4.47 -11.59 -12.70
CA GLY A 15 4.86 -12.27 -13.95
C GLY A 15 6.08 -11.64 -14.62
N SER A 16 7.10 -11.25 -13.85
CA SER A 16 8.33 -10.64 -14.38
C SER A 16 9.06 -11.58 -15.33
N THR A 17 9.56 -11.06 -16.43
CA THR A 17 10.32 -11.79 -17.46
C THR A 17 11.84 -11.63 -17.34
N ASP A 18 12.29 -10.78 -16.43
CA ASP A 18 13.70 -10.56 -16.08
C ASP A 18 14.17 -11.49 -14.94
N ASP A 19 15.34 -11.22 -14.38
CA ASP A 19 15.90 -12.03 -13.30
C ASP A 19 15.19 -11.89 -11.93
N THR A 20 14.12 -11.09 -11.84
CA THR A 20 13.36 -10.90 -10.59
C THR A 20 12.93 -12.24 -9.99
N GLY A 21 12.39 -13.16 -10.81
CA GLY A 21 11.94 -14.47 -10.33
C GLY A 21 13.07 -15.29 -9.68
N LYS A 22 14.27 -15.28 -10.28
CA LYS A 22 15.44 -15.97 -9.73
C LYS A 22 15.90 -15.36 -8.41
N ILE A 23 15.89 -14.01 -8.32
CA ILE A 23 16.32 -13.29 -7.13
C ILE A 23 15.40 -13.58 -5.95
N VAL A 24 14.06 -13.47 -6.12
CA VAL A 24 13.12 -13.72 -5.04
C VAL A 24 13.11 -15.20 -4.61
N GLU A 25 13.34 -16.14 -5.55
CA GLU A 25 13.47 -17.55 -5.24
C GLU A 25 14.74 -17.86 -4.44
N ALA A 26 15.85 -17.21 -4.74
CA ALA A 26 17.08 -17.31 -3.92
C ALA A 26 16.84 -16.81 -2.49
N PHE A 27 16.05 -15.75 -2.30
CA PHE A 27 15.64 -15.29 -0.97
C PHE A 27 14.79 -16.34 -0.25
N ARG A 28 13.81 -16.96 -0.93
CA ARG A 28 12.99 -18.02 -0.37
C ARG A 28 13.83 -19.21 0.08
N GLN A 29 14.80 -19.64 -0.74
CA GLN A 29 15.71 -20.74 -0.39
C GLN A 29 16.60 -20.42 0.82
N LYS A 30 17.02 -19.17 0.95
CA LYS A 30 17.85 -18.72 2.07
C LYS A 30 17.06 -18.58 3.40
N TYR A 31 15.77 -18.26 3.31
CA TYR A 31 14.91 -18.03 4.48
C TYR A 31 13.56 -18.77 4.33
N PRO A 32 13.56 -20.12 4.24
CA PRO A 32 12.38 -20.89 3.84
C PRO A 32 11.19 -20.75 4.82
N ASP A 33 11.48 -20.56 6.10
CA ASP A 33 10.44 -20.43 7.14
C ASP A 33 9.80 -19.04 7.20
N ARG A 34 10.41 -18.04 6.54
CA ARG A 34 10.02 -16.63 6.67
C ARG A 34 9.71 -15.95 5.34
N VAL A 35 10.10 -16.56 4.24
CA VAL A 35 9.93 -15.97 2.91
C VAL A 35 9.17 -16.91 2.01
N LYS A 36 8.07 -16.40 1.48
CA LYS A 36 7.25 -17.05 0.44
C LYS A 36 7.33 -16.26 -0.86
N VAL A 37 7.09 -16.93 -1.96
CA VAL A 37 7.00 -16.33 -3.29
C VAL A 37 5.69 -16.72 -3.93
N PHE A 38 4.96 -15.74 -4.41
CA PHE A 38 3.76 -15.90 -5.22
C PHE A 38 4.00 -15.22 -6.58
N THR A 39 3.83 -15.95 -7.67
CA THR A 39 4.06 -15.43 -9.02
C THR A 39 2.78 -15.51 -9.83
N LEU A 40 2.33 -14.39 -10.40
CA LEU A 40 1.22 -14.35 -11.33
C LEU A 40 1.63 -14.98 -12.67
N GLN A 41 0.69 -15.61 -13.33
CA GLN A 41 0.95 -16.26 -14.63
C GLN A 41 1.34 -15.26 -15.74
N GLN A 42 0.84 -14.02 -15.63
CA GLN A 42 1.13 -12.95 -16.56
C GLN A 42 1.16 -11.60 -15.83
N ASN A 43 1.87 -10.64 -16.41
CA ASN A 43 1.87 -9.27 -15.88
C ASN A 43 0.47 -8.67 -15.94
N SER A 44 -0.08 -8.36 -14.78
CA SER A 44 -1.45 -7.84 -14.59
C SER A 44 -1.47 -6.45 -13.97
N GLY A 45 -0.31 -5.92 -13.64
CA GLY A 45 -0.09 -4.60 -13.04
C GLY A 45 -0.10 -4.62 -11.52
N LYS A 46 0.50 -3.57 -10.92
CA LYS A 46 0.72 -3.44 -9.48
C LYS A 46 -0.54 -3.71 -8.65
N ALA A 47 -1.67 -3.13 -9.03
CA ALA A 47 -2.92 -3.29 -8.28
C ALA A 47 -3.34 -4.76 -8.13
N GLU A 48 -3.27 -5.53 -9.23
CA GLU A 48 -3.64 -6.95 -9.21
C GLU A 48 -2.58 -7.80 -8.51
N ALA A 49 -1.29 -7.50 -8.67
CA ALA A 49 -0.22 -8.18 -7.95
C ALA A 49 -0.37 -7.99 -6.43
N VAL A 50 -0.66 -6.76 -5.97
CA VAL A 50 -0.95 -6.48 -4.56
C VAL A 50 -2.19 -7.25 -4.11
N ARG A 51 -3.29 -7.18 -4.87
CA ARG A 51 -4.54 -7.87 -4.53
C ARG A 51 -4.33 -9.36 -4.33
N GLN A 52 -3.73 -10.02 -5.29
CA GLN A 52 -3.48 -11.46 -5.24
C GLN A 52 -2.50 -11.84 -4.12
N GLY A 53 -1.44 -11.04 -3.93
CA GLY A 53 -0.49 -11.24 -2.83
C GLY A 53 -1.13 -11.12 -1.46
N MET A 54 -2.02 -10.16 -1.25
CA MET A 54 -2.77 -9.99 0.01
C MET A 54 -3.69 -11.18 0.28
N LEU A 55 -4.40 -11.66 -0.74
CA LEU A 55 -5.26 -12.85 -0.63
C LEU A 55 -4.45 -14.12 -0.38
N GLU A 56 -3.29 -14.26 -1.02
CA GLU A 56 -2.40 -15.39 -0.79
C GLU A 56 -1.87 -15.40 0.64
N ALA A 57 -1.41 -14.25 1.14
CA ALA A 57 -0.94 -14.10 2.51
C ALA A 57 -2.04 -14.41 3.55
N ALA A 58 -3.30 -14.09 3.22
CA ALA A 58 -4.43 -14.33 4.11
C ALA A 58 -4.83 -15.81 4.25
N LYS A 59 -4.32 -16.69 3.40
CA LYS A 59 -4.52 -18.15 3.56
C LYS A 59 -3.84 -18.68 4.81
N ASP A 60 -2.76 -18.05 5.25
CA ASP A 60 -2.10 -18.36 6.51
C ASP A 60 -2.86 -17.70 7.65
N LYS A 61 -3.44 -18.52 8.51
CA LYS A 61 -4.14 -18.04 9.70
C LYS A 61 -3.13 -17.79 10.83
N GLY A 62 -3.26 -16.67 11.51
CA GLY A 62 -2.42 -16.36 12.69
C GLY A 62 -1.78 -14.98 12.64
N TYR A 63 -1.83 -14.29 11.52
CA TYR A 63 -1.38 -12.90 11.46
C TYR A 63 -2.46 -11.93 11.96
N SER A 64 -2.07 -11.01 12.83
CA SER A 64 -2.96 -9.91 13.26
C SER A 64 -3.13 -8.88 12.15
N TYR A 65 -2.06 -8.64 11.39
CA TYR A 65 -2.04 -7.72 10.25
C TYR A 65 -1.40 -8.37 9.05
N ILE A 66 -1.93 -8.07 7.88
CA ILE A 66 -1.35 -8.37 6.58
C ILE A 66 -1.19 -7.05 5.83
N GLY A 67 -0.07 -6.86 5.14
CA GLY A 67 0.19 -5.59 4.49
C GLY A 67 0.95 -5.73 3.18
N PHE A 68 1.04 -4.63 2.46
CA PHE A 68 1.88 -4.54 1.29
C PHE A 68 2.90 -3.42 1.43
N TRP A 69 4.03 -3.65 0.79
CA TRP A 69 5.17 -2.75 0.80
C TRP A 69 5.77 -2.64 -0.59
N ASP A 70 6.09 -1.42 -1.03
CA ASP A 70 6.73 -1.23 -2.34
C ASP A 70 8.12 -1.88 -2.34
N ALA A 71 8.38 -2.73 -3.33
CA ALA A 71 9.61 -3.52 -3.42
C ALA A 71 10.89 -2.68 -3.62
N ASP A 72 10.75 -1.39 -3.99
CA ASP A 72 11.88 -0.47 -4.08
C ASP A 72 12.42 -0.03 -2.71
N LEU A 73 11.69 -0.37 -1.64
CA LEU A 73 12.01 0.01 -0.26
C LEU A 73 12.28 1.51 -0.08
N ALA A 74 11.57 2.35 -0.84
CA ALA A 74 11.58 3.79 -0.61
C ALA A 74 11.16 4.13 0.82
N THR A 75 10.22 3.37 1.38
CA THR A 75 9.94 3.29 2.82
C THR A 75 10.70 2.07 3.37
N PRO A 76 11.69 2.24 4.28
CA PRO A 76 12.43 1.13 4.85
C PRO A 76 11.54 0.15 5.63
N LEU A 77 11.91 -1.13 5.67
CA LEU A 77 11.17 -2.15 6.44
C LEU A 77 11.16 -1.90 7.96
N THR A 78 12.08 -1.10 8.47
CA THR A 78 12.09 -0.66 9.87
C THR A 78 10.86 0.16 10.26
N GLU A 79 10.19 0.77 9.28
CA GLU A 79 8.93 1.51 9.51
C GLU A 79 7.74 0.58 9.82
N ILE A 80 7.86 -0.74 9.62
CA ILE A 80 6.82 -1.71 10.02
C ILE A 80 6.54 -1.63 11.51
N GLU A 81 7.59 -1.66 12.34
CA GLU A 81 7.47 -1.55 13.79
C GLU A 81 6.87 -0.21 14.20
N HIS A 82 7.30 0.86 13.51
CA HIS A 82 6.77 2.19 13.75
C HIS A 82 5.26 2.27 13.44
N LEU A 83 4.80 1.71 12.31
CA LEU A 83 3.38 1.66 11.98
C LEU A 83 2.60 0.85 13.03
N LEU A 84 3.10 -0.31 13.41
CA LEU A 84 2.44 -1.20 14.38
C LEU A 84 2.33 -0.63 15.79
N ALA A 85 3.19 0.32 16.17
CA ALA A 85 3.06 1.06 17.42
C ALA A 85 1.73 1.83 17.50
N PHE A 86 1.07 2.11 16.37
CA PHE A 86 -0.23 2.77 16.28
C PHE A 86 -1.40 1.82 16.06
N SER A 87 -1.20 0.51 16.19
CA SER A 87 -2.20 -0.52 15.88
C SER A 87 -3.38 -0.58 16.84
N SER A 88 -3.26 -0.07 18.07
CA SER A 88 -4.31 -0.17 19.09
C SER A 88 -5.64 0.40 18.59
N GLY A 89 -6.66 -0.46 18.47
CA GLY A 89 -7.99 -0.10 18.00
C GLY A 89 -8.07 0.32 16.54
N ARG A 90 -7.03 0.05 15.72
CA ARG A 90 -6.98 0.43 14.31
C ARG A 90 -7.00 -0.80 13.40
N LYS A 91 -7.70 -0.70 12.29
CA LYS A 91 -7.78 -1.76 11.28
C LYS A 91 -6.93 -1.48 10.04
N VAL A 92 -6.65 -0.21 9.76
CA VAL A 92 -5.81 0.21 8.63
C VAL A 92 -4.74 1.18 9.11
N LEU A 93 -3.48 0.81 8.91
CA LEU A 93 -2.32 1.65 9.22
C LEU A 93 -1.66 2.02 7.89
N MET A 94 -1.55 3.29 7.59
CA MET A 94 -0.97 3.80 6.34
C MET A 94 0.25 4.64 6.64
N GLY A 95 1.37 4.33 6.03
CA GLY A 95 2.52 5.23 6.03
C GLY A 95 2.17 6.54 5.32
N SER A 96 2.67 7.66 5.82
CA SER A 96 2.51 8.97 5.21
C SER A 96 3.85 9.68 5.09
N ARG A 97 4.14 10.18 3.87
CA ARG A 97 5.40 10.86 3.54
C ARG A 97 5.34 12.36 3.92
N TRP A 98 4.88 12.61 5.12
CA TRP A 98 4.79 13.95 5.64
C TRP A 98 6.17 14.46 6.08
N LYS A 99 6.66 15.50 5.39
CA LYS A 99 7.92 16.13 5.74
C LYS A 99 7.75 16.95 7.02
N ARG A 100 8.40 16.53 8.09
CA ARG A 100 8.37 17.16 9.41
C ARG A 100 9.78 17.25 10.00
N LEU A 101 9.94 18.09 11.03
CA LEU A 101 11.21 18.18 11.75
C LEU A 101 11.61 16.81 12.33
N GLY A 102 12.85 16.40 12.13
CA GLY A 102 13.37 15.10 12.58
C GLY A 102 13.10 13.91 11.63
N ALA A 103 12.32 14.09 10.55
CA ALA A 103 12.12 13.05 9.54
C ALA A 103 13.05 13.26 8.34
N VAL A 104 13.54 12.15 7.76
CA VAL A 104 14.35 12.14 6.54
C VAL A 104 13.46 11.79 5.36
N ILE A 105 12.83 12.80 4.76
CA ILE A 105 11.93 12.66 3.61
C ILE A 105 12.56 13.34 2.39
N GLU A 106 13.15 12.55 1.52
CA GLU A 106 13.76 13.01 0.28
C GLU A 106 12.75 12.97 -0.87
N ARG A 107 12.15 14.11 -1.17
CA ARG A 107 11.14 14.26 -2.23
C ARG A 107 11.37 15.53 -3.04
N LYS A 108 11.27 15.45 -4.35
CA LYS A 108 11.35 16.64 -5.25
C LYS A 108 10.20 17.60 -4.99
N GLY A 109 10.50 18.90 -4.88
CA GLY A 109 9.53 19.94 -4.50
C GLY A 109 8.27 20.00 -5.38
N SER A 110 8.40 19.84 -6.70
CA SER A 110 7.27 19.83 -7.64
C SER A 110 6.29 18.69 -7.37
N ARG A 111 6.79 17.50 -6.98
CA ARG A 111 5.96 16.35 -6.60
C ARG A 111 5.24 16.54 -5.28
N HIS A 112 5.81 17.36 -4.40
CA HIS A 112 5.15 17.70 -3.14
C HIS A 112 3.86 18.49 -3.39
N LEU A 113 3.92 19.55 -4.22
CA LEU A 113 2.76 20.37 -4.55
C LEU A 113 1.66 19.58 -5.27
N LEU A 114 2.03 18.81 -6.31
CA LEU A 114 1.07 17.96 -7.03
C LEU A 114 0.43 16.91 -6.10
N GLY A 115 1.19 16.36 -5.16
CA GLY A 115 0.67 15.43 -4.16
C GLY A 115 -0.36 16.09 -3.24
N ARG A 116 -0.20 17.37 -2.88
CA ARG A 116 -1.19 18.13 -2.07
C ARG A 116 -2.50 18.33 -2.81
N VAL A 117 -2.44 18.74 -4.08
CA VAL A 117 -3.63 18.87 -4.92
C VAL A 117 -4.35 17.51 -5.02
N PHE A 118 -3.61 16.45 -5.29
CA PHE A 118 -4.17 15.10 -5.37
C PHE A 118 -4.82 14.65 -4.05
N SER A 119 -4.16 14.86 -2.91
CA SER A 119 -4.71 14.49 -1.61
C SER A 119 -6.00 15.26 -1.26
N THR A 120 -6.12 16.51 -1.72
CA THR A 120 -7.35 17.29 -1.56
C THR A 120 -8.51 16.63 -2.32
N PHE A 121 -8.31 16.24 -3.59
CA PHE A 121 -9.34 15.53 -4.35
C PHE A 121 -9.68 14.16 -3.73
N ALA A 122 -8.67 13.42 -3.28
CA ALA A 122 -8.87 12.16 -2.59
C ALA A 122 -9.70 12.35 -1.31
N SER A 123 -9.41 13.38 -0.50
CA SER A 123 -10.17 13.70 0.71
C SER A 123 -11.63 14.01 0.43
N VAL A 124 -11.90 14.80 -0.63
CA VAL A 124 -13.29 15.13 -1.03
C VAL A 124 -14.07 13.88 -1.44
N ILE A 125 -13.47 13.03 -2.28
CA ILE A 125 -14.12 11.80 -2.76
C ILE A 125 -14.31 10.80 -1.62
N LEU A 126 -13.31 10.64 -0.77
CA LEU A 126 -13.40 9.74 0.38
C LEU A 126 -14.28 10.31 1.51
N LYS A 127 -14.62 11.58 1.49
CA LYS A 127 -15.27 12.29 2.60
C LYS A 127 -14.51 12.09 3.93
N MET A 128 -13.18 12.00 3.84
CA MET A 128 -12.27 11.77 4.96
C MET A 128 -11.00 12.62 4.79
N PRO A 129 -10.42 13.15 5.86
CA PRO A 129 -9.20 13.96 5.81
C PRO A 129 -7.98 13.04 5.59
N VAL A 130 -7.64 12.74 4.32
CA VAL A 130 -6.45 11.95 3.97
C VAL A 130 -5.33 12.84 3.45
N TYR A 131 -4.09 12.55 3.86
CA TYR A 131 -2.91 13.30 3.46
C TYR A 131 -2.09 12.61 2.37
N ASP A 132 -1.83 11.30 2.51
CA ASP A 132 -0.97 10.54 1.60
C ASP A 132 -1.47 9.11 1.35
N THR A 133 -2.49 9.01 0.52
CA THR A 133 -3.07 7.69 0.17
C THR A 133 -2.13 6.82 -0.67
N GLN A 134 -1.08 7.41 -1.28
CA GLN A 134 -0.20 6.74 -2.25
C GLN A 134 1.15 6.30 -1.67
N CYS A 135 1.30 6.29 -0.34
CA CYS A 135 2.46 5.68 0.29
C CYS A 135 2.38 4.15 0.15
N GLY A 136 3.41 3.53 -0.40
CA GLY A 136 3.47 2.09 -0.64
C GLY A 136 3.81 1.27 0.61
N ALA A 137 3.36 1.71 1.77
CA ALA A 137 3.54 1.07 3.07
C ALA A 137 2.20 1.06 3.81
N LYS A 138 1.50 -0.08 3.81
CA LYS A 138 0.18 -0.20 4.43
C LYS A 138 -0.01 -1.56 5.09
N LEU A 139 -0.64 -1.55 6.26
CA LEU A 139 -1.02 -2.73 7.02
C LEU A 139 -2.53 -2.73 7.25
N PHE A 140 -3.14 -3.89 7.10
CA PHE A 140 -4.57 -4.12 7.28
C PHE A 140 -4.77 -5.21 8.32
N ALA A 141 -5.68 -5.04 9.26
CA ALA A 141 -6.08 -6.10 10.15
C ALA A 141 -6.56 -7.31 9.33
N SER A 142 -6.19 -8.52 9.73
CA SER A 142 -6.48 -9.73 8.95
C SER A 142 -7.98 -9.93 8.71
N GLU A 143 -8.83 -9.48 9.63
CA GLU A 143 -10.28 -9.56 9.51
C GLU A 143 -10.90 -8.72 8.38
N ILE A 144 -10.16 -7.76 7.81
CA ILE A 144 -10.66 -6.90 6.73
C ILE A 144 -10.02 -7.20 5.37
N ILE A 145 -9.25 -8.28 5.24
CA ILE A 145 -8.60 -8.64 3.96
C ILE A 145 -9.61 -8.98 2.86
N PHE A 146 -10.85 -9.32 3.20
CA PHE A 146 -11.94 -9.46 2.24
C PHE A 146 -12.16 -8.21 1.34
N LEU A 147 -11.63 -7.03 1.72
CA LEU A 147 -11.64 -5.83 0.86
C LEU A 147 -10.87 -6.04 -0.46
N PHE A 148 -10.01 -7.05 -0.52
CA PHE A 148 -9.26 -7.46 -1.69
C PHE A 148 -9.94 -8.55 -2.52
N ASP A 149 -11.10 -9.10 -2.13
CA ASP A 149 -11.76 -10.20 -2.83
C ASP A 149 -12.13 -9.81 -4.27
N GLU A 150 -12.73 -8.64 -4.45
CA GLU A 150 -13.07 -8.13 -5.77
C GLU A 150 -11.90 -7.47 -6.47
N LYS A 151 -11.81 -7.62 -7.80
CA LYS A 151 -10.85 -6.88 -8.62
C LYS A 151 -11.04 -5.38 -8.47
N PHE A 152 -9.95 -4.64 -8.51
CA PHE A 152 -10.00 -3.18 -8.51
C PHE A 152 -10.53 -2.64 -9.84
N ILE A 153 -11.36 -1.60 -9.78
CA ILE A 153 -11.83 -0.87 -10.96
C ILE A 153 -10.80 0.15 -11.45
N THR A 154 -9.80 0.43 -10.63
CA THR A 154 -8.71 1.37 -10.93
C THR A 154 -7.37 0.65 -10.99
N LYS A 155 -6.45 1.15 -11.83
CA LYS A 155 -5.11 0.59 -11.95
C LYS A 155 -4.10 1.26 -11.02
N TRP A 156 -4.22 2.59 -10.87
CA TRP A 156 -3.27 3.41 -10.12
C TRP A 156 -3.81 3.88 -8.78
N LEU A 157 -5.13 4.02 -8.67
CA LEU A 157 -5.79 4.54 -7.47
C LEU A 157 -6.42 3.45 -6.61
N PHE A 158 -5.94 2.21 -6.72
CA PHE A 158 -6.44 1.10 -5.91
C PHE A 158 -6.31 1.38 -4.39
N ASP A 159 -5.32 2.16 -3.98
CA ASP A 159 -5.17 2.63 -2.61
C ASP A 159 -6.39 3.43 -2.14
N ILE A 160 -6.85 4.39 -2.95
CA ILE A 160 -8.05 5.18 -2.66
C ILE A 160 -9.30 4.28 -2.72
N GLU A 161 -9.34 3.38 -3.69
CA GLU A 161 -10.44 2.44 -3.83
C GLU A 161 -10.59 1.54 -2.59
N LEU A 162 -9.49 1.05 -2.00
CA LEU A 162 -9.53 0.29 -0.74
C LEU A 162 -10.18 1.08 0.40
N LEU A 163 -9.79 2.34 0.56
CA LEU A 163 -10.39 3.21 1.58
C LEU A 163 -11.86 3.47 1.30
N ALA A 164 -12.23 3.66 0.03
CA ALA A 164 -13.62 3.83 -0.39
C ALA A 164 -14.46 2.56 -0.12
N ARG A 165 -13.92 1.36 -0.40
CA ARG A 165 -14.56 0.06 -0.09
C ARG A 165 -14.83 -0.07 1.40
N TYR A 166 -13.83 0.23 2.24
CA TYR A 166 -13.98 0.19 3.68
C TYR A 166 -15.08 1.15 4.15
N ARG A 167 -14.98 2.43 3.75
CA ARG A 167 -15.95 3.46 4.12
C ARG A 167 -17.37 3.09 3.65
N ASN A 168 -17.51 2.57 2.43
CA ASN A 168 -18.82 2.15 1.90
C ASN A 168 -19.43 1.02 2.73
N LYS A 169 -18.59 0.09 3.24
CA LYS A 169 -19.07 -1.06 4.02
C LYS A 169 -19.38 -0.72 5.48
N PHE A 170 -18.58 0.12 6.12
CA PHE A 170 -18.64 0.37 7.56
C PHE A 170 -19.07 1.80 7.93
N GLY A 171 -19.16 2.68 6.96
CA GLY A 171 -19.51 4.08 7.15
C GLY A 171 -18.29 4.98 7.42
N VAL A 172 -18.50 6.28 7.24
CA VAL A 172 -17.44 7.30 7.42
C VAL A 172 -16.92 7.32 8.85
N GLN A 173 -17.80 7.23 9.84
CA GLN A 173 -17.40 7.30 11.26
C GLN A 173 -16.48 6.13 11.65
N ALA A 174 -16.81 4.92 11.21
CA ALA A 174 -15.95 3.75 11.42
C ALA A 174 -14.60 3.93 10.71
N ALA A 175 -14.60 4.42 9.46
CA ALA A 175 -13.35 4.68 8.74
C ALA A 175 -12.45 5.70 9.46
N LEU A 176 -13.02 6.77 10.01
CA LEU A 176 -12.26 7.76 10.79
C LEU A 176 -11.69 7.21 12.09
N THR A 177 -12.38 6.23 12.70
CA THR A 177 -11.91 5.58 13.94
C THR A 177 -10.89 4.50 13.66
N ASP A 178 -11.12 3.67 12.63
CA ASP A 178 -10.36 2.45 12.38
C ASP A 178 -9.11 2.65 11.53
N MET A 179 -8.97 3.81 10.87
CA MET A 179 -7.83 4.11 10.00
C MET A 179 -6.92 5.18 10.62
N ILE A 180 -5.63 5.07 10.34
CA ILE A 180 -4.66 6.08 10.72
C ILE A 180 -3.57 6.24 9.66
N GLU A 181 -3.21 7.49 9.37
CA GLU A 181 -1.99 7.82 8.65
C GLU A 181 -0.85 8.05 9.65
N VAL A 182 0.19 7.23 9.55
CA VAL A 182 1.37 7.31 10.41
C VAL A 182 2.50 7.97 9.63
N PRO A 183 2.95 9.17 10.02
CA PRO A 183 4.06 9.82 9.35
C PRO A 183 5.33 8.99 9.49
N VAL A 184 5.87 8.50 8.37
CA VAL A 184 7.11 7.71 8.38
C VAL A 184 8.31 8.59 8.76
N ASN A 185 9.32 7.99 9.43
CA ASN A 185 10.53 8.69 9.83
C ASN A 185 11.53 8.79 8.67
N GLN A 186 11.51 7.80 7.77
CA GLN A 186 12.43 7.75 6.64
C GLN A 186 11.68 7.40 5.36
N TRP A 187 11.95 8.15 4.33
CA TRP A 187 11.52 7.85 2.97
C TRP A 187 12.52 8.45 1.98
N MET A 188 13.02 7.64 1.06
CA MET A 188 13.98 8.07 0.04
C MET A 188 13.43 7.79 -1.35
N GLU A 189 13.37 8.82 -2.20
CA GLU A 189 12.96 8.63 -3.59
C GLU A 189 13.98 7.75 -4.32
N LYS A 190 13.61 6.53 -4.63
CA LYS A 190 14.39 5.66 -5.52
C LYS A 190 14.17 6.11 -6.95
N GLY A 191 15.25 6.33 -7.70
CA GLY A 191 15.20 6.81 -9.08
C GLY A 191 14.35 5.93 -9.99
N GLY A 192 13.75 6.50 -11.05
CA GLY A 192 12.98 5.73 -12.04
C GLY A 192 11.49 5.66 -11.80
N SER A 193 10.86 6.76 -11.31
CA SER A 193 9.40 6.82 -11.21
C SER A 193 8.72 6.39 -12.52
N LYS A 194 7.98 5.29 -12.47
CA LYS A 194 7.18 4.75 -13.60
C LYS A 194 5.94 5.61 -13.92
N LEU A 195 5.64 6.64 -13.12
CA LEU A 195 4.56 7.59 -13.39
C LEU A 195 4.95 8.50 -14.55
N LYS A 196 4.55 8.12 -15.74
CA LYS A 196 4.61 9.01 -16.93
C LYS A 196 3.53 10.09 -16.78
N LEU A 197 3.79 11.27 -17.34
CA LEU A 197 2.82 12.39 -17.36
C LEU A 197 1.46 11.95 -17.93
N THR A 198 1.47 11.01 -18.87
CA THR A 198 0.28 10.40 -19.47
C THR A 198 -0.62 9.67 -18.47
N HIS A 199 -0.06 9.10 -17.42
CA HIS A 199 -0.85 8.44 -16.36
C HIS A 199 -1.58 9.45 -15.48
N MET A 200 -1.04 10.66 -15.32
CA MET A 200 -1.71 11.73 -14.56
C MET A 200 -2.98 12.23 -15.24
N LEU A 201 -3.06 12.16 -16.58
CA LEU A 201 -4.28 12.51 -17.31
C LEU A 201 -5.45 11.55 -17.03
N GLY A 202 -5.17 10.31 -16.67
CA GLY A 202 -6.19 9.31 -16.29
C GLY A 202 -6.71 9.43 -14.86
N VAL A 203 -5.99 10.14 -13.99
CA VAL A 203 -6.32 10.26 -12.56
C VAL A 203 -7.73 10.80 -12.31
N PRO A 204 -8.18 11.90 -12.94
CA PRO A 204 -9.54 12.39 -12.74
C PRO A 204 -10.61 11.35 -13.09
N ALA A 205 -10.41 10.63 -14.21
CA ALA A 205 -11.37 9.60 -14.64
C ALA A 205 -11.42 8.42 -13.65
N GLU A 206 -10.28 7.97 -13.12
CA GLU A 206 -10.25 6.94 -12.07
C GLU A 206 -10.91 7.42 -10.78
N LEU A 207 -10.67 8.66 -10.35
CA LEU A 207 -11.33 9.26 -9.20
C LEU A 207 -12.85 9.34 -9.38
N MET A 208 -13.32 9.72 -10.57
CA MET A 208 -14.76 9.74 -10.89
C MET A 208 -15.37 8.33 -10.86
N LYS A 209 -14.67 7.31 -11.34
CA LYS A 209 -15.13 5.91 -11.24
C LYS A 209 -15.30 5.48 -9.79
N ILE A 210 -14.31 5.79 -8.92
CA ILE A 210 -14.41 5.49 -7.48
C ILE A 210 -15.60 6.22 -6.87
N ASN A 211 -15.76 7.52 -7.18
CA ASN A 211 -16.87 8.31 -6.67
C ASN A 211 -18.23 7.74 -7.09
N SER A 212 -18.37 7.37 -8.35
CA SER A 212 -19.63 6.81 -8.88
C SER A 212 -19.98 5.44 -8.29
N LYS A 213 -18.97 4.62 -7.97
CA LYS A 213 -19.22 3.26 -7.45
C LYS A 213 -19.46 3.23 -5.94
N TYR A 214 -18.80 4.13 -5.19
CA TYR A 214 -18.75 4.02 -3.73
C TYR A 214 -19.34 5.23 -2.98
N ASN A 215 -19.88 6.24 -3.64
CA ASN A 215 -20.56 7.42 -3.06
C ASN A 215 -22.01 7.54 -3.47
#